data_5f6b41e8a29d38a8c14db9f8f9ad11f0
#
_entry.id   5f6b41e8a29d38a8c14db9f8f9ad11f0
#
_cell.length_a   1.000
_cell.length_b   1.000
_cell.length_c   1.000
_cell.angle_alpha   90.00
_cell.angle_beta   90.00
_cell.angle_gamma   90.00
#
_symmetry.space_group_name_H-M   'P 1'
#
loop_
_entity.id
_entity.type
_entity.pdbx_description
1 polymer ?
#
loop_
_entity_poly.entity_id
_entity_poly.type
_entity_poly.pdbx_seq_one_letter_code
_entity_poly.pdbx_strand_id
1 'polypeptide(L)'
;MHVICPLEFERSRLVHAAKARGWVLHCSGPGGVGIERWAASVRFPAGTQVVLAGVAGGLRPAAIPGTAVVPSIIVYEDGRVWHPPVRTGPGAVGAPPQPAVRCLSAQHVIRTPDAKRVAAERFDADLVDMESAAFARVAEAAGWNWLVIRGISDGYNETLPEGVEQWTSANGRTRIGAVLGSLARRPLRLPTLVPQLLALGRRSGAAMQAVEDALTERH
;
A
#
# COMPACT_ATOMS: atom_id res chain seq x y z
N MET A 1 11.17 5.06 -14.82
CA MET A 1 10.00 4.96 -13.93
C MET A 1 10.41 5.27 -12.49
N HIS A 2 9.60 6.02 -11.75
CA HIS A 2 9.77 6.25 -10.32
C HIS A 2 8.81 5.36 -9.54
N VAL A 3 9.30 4.70 -8.48
CA VAL A 3 8.49 3.85 -7.60
C VAL A 3 8.56 4.42 -6.19
N ILE A 4 7.41 4.74 -5.63
CA ILE A 4 7.25 5.33 -4.31
C ILE A 4 6.77 4.26 -3.35
N CYS A 5 7.52 4.03 -2.29
CA CYS A 5 7.17 3.12 -1.21
C CYS A 5 6.94 3.93 0.07
N PRO A 6 5.79 3.83 0.72
CA PRO A 6 5.55 4.50 2.00
C PRO A 6 6.54 4.08 3.10
N LEU A 7 6.92 2.81 3.12
CA LEU A 7 7.76 2.24 4.17
C LEU A 7 9.14 1.84 3.64
N GLU A 8 10.16 2.01 4.47
CA GLU A 8 11.52 1.58 4.15
C GLU A 8 11.62 0.07 3.95
N PHE A 9 10.81 -0.69 4.68
CA PHE A 9 10.66 -2.14 4.48
C PHE A 9 10.23 -2.46 3.03
N GLU A 10 9.21 -1.78 2.52
CA GLU A 10 8.70 -1.98 1.15
C GLU A 10 9.75 -1.60 0.12
N ARG A 11 10.37 -0.43 0.30
CA ARG A 11 11.45 0.04 -0.58
C ARG A 11 12.60 -0.95 -0.64
N SER A 12 13.02 -1.49 0.49
CA SER A 12 14.14 -2.41 0.58
C SER A 12 13.93 -3.72 -0.19
N ARG A 13 12.67 -4.18 -0.28
CA ARG A 13 12.31 -5.37 -1.05
C ARG A 13 12.44 -5.19 -2.55
N LEU A 14 12.28 -3.97 -3.05
CA LEU A 14 12.34 -3.67 -4.48
C LEU A 14 13.73 -3.25 -4.98
N VAL A 15 14.73 -3.13 -4.12
CA VAL A 15 16.07 -2.61 -4.49
C VAL A 15 16.75 -3.42 -5.59
N HIS A 16 16.65 -4.74 -5.51
CA HIS A 16 17.29 -5.62 -6.50
C HIS A 16 16.66 -5.47 -7.89
N ALA A 17 15.33 -5.56 -7.96
CA ALA A 17 14.59 -5.38 -9.21
C ALA A 17 14.77 -3.97 -9.79
N ALA A 18 14.74 -2.96 -8.93
CA ALA A 18 14.93 -1.57 -9.34
C ALA A 18 16.30 -1.35 -9.99
N LYS A 19 17.35 -1.92 -9.41
CA LYS A 19 18.71 -1.86 -9.98
C LYS A 19 18.77 -2.55 -11.35
N ALA A 20 18.17 -3.73 -11.48
CA ALA A 20 18.17 -4.49 -12.72
C ALA A 20 17.38 -3.80 -13.85
N ARG A 21 16.34 -3.01 -13.50
CA ARG A 21 15.43 -2.39 -14.44
C ARG A 21 15.55 -0.87 -14.57
N GLY A 22 16.47 -0.25 -13.86
CA GLY A 22 16.68 1.19 -13.90
C GLY A 22 15.54 1.99 -13.25
N TRP A 23 14.81 1.42 -12.29
CA TRP A 23 13.80 2.17 -11.54
C TRP A 23 14.45 3.04 -10.46
N VAL A 24 13.85 4.20 -10.23
CA VAL A 24 14.26 5.09 -9.14
C VAL A 24 13.29 4.90 -7.96
N LEU A 25 13.82 4.40 -6.84
CA LEU A 25 13.02 4.14 -5.64
C LEU A 25 13.04 5.34 -4.70
N HIS A 26 11.87 5.66 -4.16
CA HIS A 26 11.67 6.69 -3.14
C HIS A 26 11.01 6.08 -1.90
N CYS A 27 11.28 6.66 -0.72
CA CYS A 27 10.53 6.38 0.50
C CYS A 27 9.83 7.67 0.93
N SER A 28 8.49 7.68 0.90
CA SER A 28 7.72 8.88 1.24
C SER A 28 7.51 9.06 2.75
N GLY A 29 7.59 7.99 3.52
CA GLY A 29 7.01 7.90 4.85
C GLY A 29 5.53 7.50 4.80
N PRO A 30 4.98 7.00 5.92
CA PRO A 30 3.62 6.48 6.00
C PRO A 30 2.56 7.56 5.93
N GLY A 31 1.39 7.17 5.44
CA GLY A 31 0.17 7.99 5.38
C GLY A 31 0.21 9.13 4.38
N GLY A 32 -0.93 9.79 4.21
CA GLY A 32 -1.09 10.88 3.25
C GLY A 32 -0.11 12.03 3.48
N VAL A 33 0.19 12.37 4.73
CA VAL A 33 1.17 13.43 5.10
C VAL A 33 2.59 13.08 4.62
N GLY A 34 2.97 11.79 4.66
CA GLY A 34 4.24 11.31 4.13
C GLY A 34 4.33 11.56 2.63
N ILE A 35 3.29 11.18 1.89
CA ILE A 35 3.18 11.41 0.44
C ILE A 35 3.28 12.91 0.10
N GLU A 36 2.53 13.75 0.79
CA GLU A 36 2.52 15.20 0.52
C GLU A 36 3.89 15.83 0.76
N ARG A 37 4.55 15.47 1.85
CA ARG A 37 5.90 15.95 2.19
C ARG A 37 6.91 15.50 1.14
N TRP A 38 6.87 14.25 0.74
CA TRP A 38 7.73 13.73 -0.31
C TRP A 38 7.49 14.47 -1.64
N ALA A 39 6.23 14.62 -2.05
CA ALA A 39 5.87 15.29 -3.29
C ALA A 39 6.33 16.76 -3.33
N ALA A 40 6.29 17.45 -2.19
CA ALA A 40 6.81 18.81 -2.09
C ALA A 40 8.35 18.91 -2.32
N SER A 41 9.08 17.81 -2.12
CA SER A 41 10.54 17.72 -2.25
C SER A 41 11.03 17.32 -3.64
N VAL A 42 10.15 16.84 -4.52
CA VAL A 42 10.50 16.36 -5.86
C VAL A 42 9.89 17.22 -6.95
N ARG A 43 10.49 17.18 -8.15
CA ARG A 43 9.94 17.81 -9.35
C ARG A 43 10.12 16.86 -10.52
N PHE A 44 9.01 16.30 -10.98
CA PHE A 44 9.00 15.46 -12.18
C PHE A 44 8.19 16.17 -13.27
N PRO A 45 8.62 16.09 -14.54
CA PRO A 45 7.83 16.59 -15.66
C PRO A 45 6.46 15.90 -15.75
N ALA A 46 5.49 16.60 -16.32
CA ALA A 46 4.20 15.99 -16.69
C ALA A 46 4.43 14.78 -17.61
N GLY A 47 3.60 13.76 -17.49
CA GLY A 47 3.75 12.48 -18.19
C GLY A 47 4.79 11.53 -17.60
N THR A 48 5.55 11.93 -16.57
CA THR A 48 6.48 11.02 -15.89
C THR A 48 5.72 9.81 -15.32
N GLN A 49 6.26 8.61 -15.54
CA GLN A 49 5.73 7.39 -14.94
C GLN A 49 6.07 7.31 -13.45
N VAL A 50 5.04 7.29 -12.62
CA VAL A 50 5.17 7.22 -11.15
C VAL A 50 4.23 6.15 -10.61
N VAL A 51 4.77 5.20 -9.85
CA VAL A 51 4.00 4.09 -9.26
C VAL A 51 4.07 4.17 -7.75
N LEU A 52 2.93 4.13 -7.08
CA LEU A 52 2.86 3.90 -5.64
C LEU A 52 2.82 2.39 -5.40
N ALA A 53 3.84 1.86 -4.74
CA ALA A 53 3.99 0.44 -4.46
C ALA A 53 4.14 0.19 -2.96
N GLY A 54 3.39 -0.75 -2.41
CA GLY A 54 3.43 -1.06 -0.98
C GLY A 54 2.37 -2.07 -0.58
N VAL A 55 2.14 -2.21 0.72
CA VAL A 55 1.15 -3.13 1.26
C VAL A 55 -0.19 -2.47 1.56
N ALA A 56 -1.25 -3.27 1.64
CA ALA A 56 -2.61 -2.88 1.99
C ALA A 56 -3.29 -4.01 2.77
N GLY A 57 -4.31 -3.69 3.55
CA GLY A 57 -5.19 -4.66 4.19
C GLY A 57 -6.34 -5.07 3.27
N GLY A 58 -6.70 -6.37 3.27
CA GLY A 58 -7.89 -6.86 2.58
C GLY A 58 -9.17 -6.53 3.34
N LEU A 59 -10.18 -6.04 2.64
CA LEU A 59 -11.52 -5.76 3.18
C LEU A 59 -12.56 -6.81 2.77
N ARG A 60 -12.31 -7.55 1.68
CA ARG A 60 -13.20 -8.60 1.14
C ARG A 60 -12.44 -9.91 0.92
N PRO A 61 -13.14 -11.05 0.83
CA PRO A 61 -12.51 -12.37 0.62
C PRO A 61 -11.64 -12.46 -0.63
N ALA A 62 -11.94 -11.69 -1.68
CA ALA A 62 -11.16 -11.65 -2.92
C ALA A 62 -9.76 -11.03 -2.75
N ALA A 63 -9.55 -10.20 -1.71
CA ALA A 63 -8.24 -9.64 -1.38
C ALA A 63 -7.44 -10.66 -0.54
N ILE A 64 -6.74 -11.56 -1.23
CA ILE A 64 -6.03 -12.70 -0.64
C ILE A 64 -4.64 -12.26 -0.12
N PRO A 65 -4.31 -12.49 1.16
CA PRO A 65 -2.98 -12.19 1.69
C PRO A 65 -1.84 -12.86 0.90
N GLY A 66 -0.81 -12.10 0.58
CA GLY A 66 0.33 -12.56 -0.22
C GLY A 66 0.18 -12.34 -1.72
N THR A 67 -0.95 -11.83 -2.20
CA THR A 67 -1.16 -11.46 -3.61
C THR A 67 -0.97 -9.97 -3.85
N ALA A 68 -0.79 -9.56 -5.11
CA ALA A 68 -0.78 -8.16 -5.51
C ALA A 68 -2.05 -7.78 -6.26
N VAL A 69 -2.49 -6.56 -6.05
CA VAL A 69 -3.68 -5.97 -6.65
C VAL A 69 -3.36 -4.61 -7.24
N VAL A 70 -3.93 -4.32 -8.40
CA VAL A 70 -3.87 -3.01 -9.05
C VAL A 70 -5.26 -2.40 -9.01
N PRO A 71 -5.55 -1.51 -8.06
CA PRO A 71 -6.87 -0.89 -7.99
C PRO A 71 -7.11 0.02 -9.18
N SER A 72 -8.30 -0.08 -9.75
CA SER A 72 -8.79 0.80 -10.82
C SER A 72 -9.56 2.01 -10.29
N ILE A 73 -9.90 1.99 -9.00
CA ILE A 73 -10.61 3.05 -8.31
C ILE A 73 -9.96 3.28 -6.95
N ILE A 74 -9.61 4.52 -6.65
CA ILE A 74 -9.15 4.95 -5.33
C ILE A 74 -10.27 5.78 -4.70
N VAL A 75 -10.69 5.43 -3.49
CA VAL A 75 -11.73 6.13 -2.74
C VAL A 75 -11.14 6.68 -1.45
N TYR A 76 -11.42 7.92 -1.11
CA TYR A 76 -11.08 8.49 0.19
C TYR A 76 -12.29 8.49 1.13
N GLU A 77 -12.06 8.57 2.44
CA GLU A 77 -13.13 8.53 3.46
C GLU A 77 -14.19 9.64 3.33
N ASP A 78 -13.88 10.74 2.65
CA ASP A 78 -14.84 11.82 2.38
C ASP A 78 -15.65 11.63 1.10
N GLY A 79 -15.48 10.48 0.42
CA GLY A 79 -16.21 10.12 -0.80
C GLY A 79 -15.56 10.59 -2.10
N ARG A 80 -14.45 11.32 -2.08
CA ARG A 80 -13.70 11.65 -3.31
C ARG A 80 -13.13 10.40 -3.93
N VAL A 81 -13.11 10.38 -5.27
CA VAL A 81 -12.71 9.22 -6.07
C VAL A 81 -11.69 9.64 -7.11
N TRP A 82 -10.69 8.80 -7.35
CA TRP A 82 -9.70 8.93 -8.41
C TRP A 82 -9.62 7.66 -9.24
N HIS A 83 -9.31 7.84 -10.52
CA HIS A 83 -9.12 6.74 -11.46
C HIS A 83 -7.70 6.84 -12.03
N PRO A 84 -6.85 5.82 -11.83
CA PRO A 84 -5.56 5.77 -12.52
C PRO A 84 -5.76 5.92 -14.03
N PRO A 85 -4.92 6.69 -14.73
CA PRO A 85 -5.06 6.87 -16.16
C PRO A 85 -4.95 5.52 -16.88
N VAL A 86 -5.88 5.30 -17.84
CA VAL A 86 -5.82 4.11 -18.69
C VAL A 86 -4.54 4.18 -19.50
N ARG A 87 -3.70 3.15 -19.42
CA ARG A 87 -2.49 3.08 -20.24
C ARG A 87 -2.88 2.97 -21.73
N THR A 88 -2.59 4.03 -22.49
CA THR A 88 -2.67 4.03 -23.96
C THR A 88 -1.26 3.86 -24.50
N GLY A 89 -0.98 2.81 -25.24
CA GLY A 89 0.34 2.59 -25.86
C GLY A 89 0.41 1.24 -26.57
N PRO A 90 1.45 1.00 -27.40
CA PRO A 90 1.69 -0.30 -28.01
C PRO A 90 1.86 -1.37 -26.93
N GLY A 91 0.96 -2.36 -26.90
CA GLY A 91 0.90 -3.40 -25.87
C GLY A 91 -0.21 -3.22 -24.84
N ALA A 92 -0.95 -2.12 -24.83
CA ALA A 92 -2.23 -2.02 -24.14
C ALA A 92 -3.29 -2.83 -24.93
N VAL A 93 -3.17 -4.14 -24.91
CA VAL A 93 -4.28 -5.03 -25.29
C VAL A 93 -5.36 -4.72 -24.26
N GLY A 94 -6.55 -4.36 -24.72
CA GLY A 94 -7.69 -4.15 -23.87
C GLY A 94 -7.83 -5.36 -22.96
N ALA A 95 -7.38 -5.26 -21.73
CA ALA A 95 -7.61 -6.30 -20.74
C ALA A 95 -9.13 -6.49 -20.69
N PRO A 96 -9.63 -7.74 -20.68
CA PRO A 96 -11.06 -7.98 -20.51
C PRO A 96 -11.50 -7.21 -19.26
N PRO A 97 -12.74 -6.69 -19.22
CA PRO A 97 -13.23 -5.93 -18.09
C PRO A 97 -13.09 -6.77 -16.83
N GLN A 98 -11.99 -6.57 -16.13
CA GLN A 98 -11.82 -7.10 -14.78
C GLN A 98 -12.82 -6.38 -13.90
N PRO A 99 -13.47 -7.04 -12.92
CA PRO A 99 -14.28 -6.33 -11.97
C PRO A 99 -13.45 -5.20 -11.36
N ALA A 100 -14.03 -4.00 -11.33
CA ALA A 100 -13.34 -2.82 -10.83
C ALA A 100 -12.91 -3.05 -9.38
N VAL A 101 -11.60 -3.02 -9.14
CA VAL A 101 -11.04 -3.17 -7.79
C VAL A 101 -10.95 -1.78 -7.14
N ARG A 102 -11.53 -1.64 -5.96
CA ARG A 102 -11.60 -0.37 -5.22
C ARG A 102 -10.69 -0.40 -3.99
N CYS A 103 -9.81 0.58 -3.90
CA CYS A 103 -8.94 0.79 -2.74
C CYS A 103 -9.47 1.97 -1.91
N LEU A 104 -9.86 1.71 -0.67
CA LEU A 104 -10.14 2.76 0.31
C LEU A 104 -8.82 3.30 0.83
N SER A 105 -8.62 4.62 0.76
CA SER A 105 -7.51 5.26 1.46
C SER A 105 -8.02 5.89 2.74
N ALA A 106 -7.69 5.28 3.88
CA ALA A 106 -8.17 5.65 5.21
C ALA A 106 -7.15 6.53 5.96
N GLN A 107 -7.62 7.33 6.91
CA GLN A 107 -6.74 8.13 7.78
C GLN A 107 -6.09 7.28 8.88
N HIS A 108 -6.73 6.19 9.27
CA HIS A 108 -6.30 5.31 10.35
C HIS A 108 -6.33 3.85 9.93
N VAL A 109 -5.51 3.03 10.58
CA VAL A 109 -5.48 1.59 10.34
C VAL A 109 -6.81 0.95 10.75
N ILE A 110 -7.43 0.24 9.83
CA ILE A 110 -8.65 -0.56 10.07
C ILE A 110 -8.24 -1.94 10.56
N ARG A 111 -8.39 -2.21 11.87
CA ARG A 111 -7.70 -3.32 12.53
C ARG A 111 -8.52 -4.58 12.72
N THR A 112 -9.83 -4.46 12.93
CA THR A 112 -10.68 -5.61 13.31
C THR A 112 -11.56 -6.07 12.16
N PRO A 113 -11.94 -7.37 12.09
CA PRO A 113 -12.84 -7.87 11.06
C PRO A 113 -14.14 -7.07 10.93
N ASP A 114 -14.76 -6.69 12.06
CA ASP A 114 -15.98 -5.88 12.03
C ASP A 114 -15.75 -4.49 11.42
N ALA A 115 -14.66 -3.82 11.79
CA ALA A 115 -14.32 -2.52 11.21
C ALA A 115 -14.01 -2.64 9.71
N LYS A 116 -13.33 -3.72 9.30
CA LYS A 116 -13.06 -4.02 7.89
C LYS A 116 -14.37 -4.25 7.12
N ARG A 117 -15.29 -5.03 7.66
CA ARG A 117 -16.61 -5.28 7.06
C ARG A 117 -17.40 -3.97 6.89
N VAL A 118 -17.48 -3.14 7.94
CA VAL A 118 -18.14 -1.83 7.87
C VAL A 118 -17.53 -0.93 6.80
N ALA A 119 -16.19 -0.90 6.71
CA ALA A 119 -15.49 -0.12 5.68
C ALA A 119 -15.76 -0.66 4.27
N ALA A 120 -15.73 -1.98 4.09
CA ALA A 120 -16.03 -2.63 2.80
C ALA A 120 -17.45 -2.28 2.31
N GLU A 121 -18.44 -2.33 3.20
CA GLU A 121 -19.84 -2.03 2.88
C GLU A 121 -20.04 -0.53 2.61
N ARG A 122 -19.50 0.33 3.48
CA ARG A 122 -19.72 1.79 3.40
C ARG A 122 -19.08 2.42 2.15
N PHE A 123 -17.89 1.97 1.76
CA PHE A 123 -17.11 2.55 0.67
C PHE A 123 -17.10 1.67 -0.59
N ASP A 124 -17.81 0.55 -0.56
CA ASP A 124 -17.77 -0.48 -1.61
C ASP A 124 -16.33 -0.84 -2.00
N ALA A 125 -15.46 -1.06 -1.00
CA ALA A 125 -14.02 -1.24 -1.18
C ALA A 125 -13.56 -2.68 -0.96
N ASP A 126 -12.53 -3.10 -1.72
CA ASP A 126 -11.95 -4.44 -1.67
C ASP A 126 -10.71 -4.50 -0.77
N LEU A 127 -9.97 -3.39 -0.71
CA LEU A 127 -8.76 -3.26 0.09
C LEU A 127 -8.64 -1.86 0.69
N VAL A 128 -7.77 -1.70 1.69
CA VAL A 128 -7.53 -0.43 2.38
C VAL A 128 -6.05 -0.14 2.56
N ASP A 129 -5.68 1.11 2.32
CA ASP A 129 -4.36 1.68 2.64
C ASP A 129 -4.49 3.06 3.29
N MET A 130 -3.39 3.80 3.40
CA MET A 130 -3.38 5.13 4.01
C MET A 130 -2.78 6.21 3.08
N GLU A 131 -2.37 5.86 1.88
CA GLU A 131 -1.56 6.72 1.01
C GLU A 131 -2.16 6.97 -0.38
N SER A 132 -2.94 6.03 -0.90
CA SER A 132 -3.37 6.04 -2.32
C SER A 132 -4.13 7.31 -2.71
N ALA A 133 -5.01 7.84 -1.87
CA ALA A 133 -5.76 9.06 -2.19
C ALA A 133 -4.87 10.30 -2.24
N ALA A 134 -3.95 10.45 -1.27
CA ALA A 134 -2.99 11.54 -1.27
C ALA A 134 -2.05 11.46 -2.48
N PHE A 135 -1.60 10.25 -2.82
CA PHE A 135 -0.77 10.01 -4.00
C PHE A 135 -1.52 10.35 -5.29
N ALA A 136 -2.74 9.83 -5.47
CA ALA A 136 -3.56 10.10 -6.66
C ALA A 136 -3.79 11.61 -6.86
N ARG A 137 -4.16 12.32 -5.79
CA ARG A 137 -4.35 13.78 -5.80
C ARG A 137 -3.10 14.53 -6.25
N VAL A 138 -1.94 14.17 -5.70
CA VAL A 138 -0.67 14.80 -6.07
C VAL A 138 -0.30 14.46 -7.52
N ALA A 139 -0.45 13.21 -7.91
CA ALA A 139 -0.10 12.73 -9.25
C ALA A 139 -0.94 13.38 -10.34
N GLU A 140 -2.26 13.53 -10.11
CA GLU A 140 -3.15 14.26 -11.03
C GLU A 140 -2.77 15.73 -11.13
N ALA A 141 -2.57 16.41 -9.98
CA ALA A 141 -2.20 17.82 -9.98
C ALA A 141 -0.86 18.08 -10.68
N ALA A 142 0.07 17.13 -10.65
CA ALA A 142 1.37 17.21 -11.32
C ALA A 142 1.34 16.69 -12.78
N GLY A 143 0.22 16.17 -13.25
CA GLY A 143 0.09 15.59 -14.59
C GLY A 143 0.94 14.34 -14.81
N TRP A 144 1.20 13.55 -13.78
CA TRP A 144 1.98 12.32 -13.89
C TRP A 144 1.14 11.20 -14.52
N ASN A 145 1.82 10.28 -15.19
CA ASN A 145 1.23 9.00 -15.57
C ASN A 145 1.40 8.03 -14.39
N TRP A 146 0.35 7.87 -13.60
CA TRP A 146 0.44 7.22 -12.31
C TRP A 146 -0.33 5.90 -12.21
N LEU A 147 0.11 5.05 -11.30
CA LEU A 147 -0.47 3.76 -10.99
C LEU A 147 -0.31 3.46 -9.50
N VAL A 148 -1.20 2.65 -8.94
CA VAL A 148 -1.08 2.08 -7.59
C VAL A 148 -1.00 0.56 -7.70
N ILE A 149 -0.05 -0.06 -6.99
CA ILE A 149 0.07 -1.51 -6.85
C ILE A 149 0.17 -1.81 -5.36
N ARG A 150 -0.74 -2.65 -4.85
CA ARG A 150 -0.78 -3.01 -3.45
C ARG A 150 -0.68 -4.53 -3.26
N GLY A 151 0.25 -4.95 -2.41
CA GLY A 151 0.31 -6.31 -1.91
C GLY A 151 -0.56 -6.48 -0.67
N ILE A 152 -1.36 -7.52 -0.61
CA ILE A 152 -2.27 -7.75 0.52
C ILE A 152 -1.49 -8.36 1.68
N SER A 153 -1.36 -7.62 2.78
CA SER A 153 -0.62 -8.04 3.98
C SER A 153 -1.45 -8.85 4.96
N ASP A 154 -2.75 -8.56 5.03
CA ASP A 154 -3.68 -9.16 5.98
C ASP A 154 -5.08 -9.27 5.39
N GLY A 155 -5.79 -10.33 5.74
CA GLY A 155 -7.12 -10.63 5.21
C GLY A 155 -8.24 -9.87 5.93
N TYR A 156 -9.43 -9.91 5.32
CA TYR A 156 -10.65 -9.26 5.83
C TYR A 156 -11.09 -9.78 7.20
N ASN A 157 -10.78 -11.03 7.53
CA ASN A 157 -11.14 -11.70 8.78
C ASN A 157 -10.01 -11.72 9.82
N GLU A 158 -8.93 -10.97 9.58
CA GLU A 158 -7.77 -10.92 10.47
C GLU A 158 -7.75 -9.64 11.30
N THR A 159 -7.34 -9.79 12.56
CA THR A 159 -7.13 -8.65 13.47
C THR A 159 -5.67 -8.27 13.49
N LEU A 160 -5.37 -7.01 13.23
CA LEU A 160 -4.03 -6.45 13.37
C LEU A 160 -3.72 -6.14 14.85
N PRO A 161 -2.45 -6.28 15.28
CA PRO A 161 -2.04 -5.94 16.62
C PRO A 161 -2.35 -4.49 16.99
N GLU A 162 -2.64 -4.24 18.27
CA GLU A 162 -2.85 -2.89 18.76
C GLU A 162 -1.54 -2.07 18.70
N GLY A 163 -1.65 -0.81 18.26
CA GLY A 163 -0.54 0.12 18.19
C GLY A 163 0.38 -0.09 16.99
N VAL A 164 -0.05 -0.87 15.98
CA VAL A 164 0.73 -1.11 14.76
C VAL A 164 1.13 0.21 14.06
N GLU A 165 0.30 1.25 14.16
CA GLU A 165 0.58 2.58 13.61
C GLU A 165 1.84 3.22 14.24
N GLN A 166 2.12 2.91 15.52
CA GLN A 166 3.25 3.47 16.26
C GLN A 166 4.58 2.79 15.91
N TRP A 167 4.54 1.64 15.22
CA TRP A 167 5.73 0.88 14.90
C TRP A 167 6.53 1.46 13.73
N THR A 168 5.97 2.46 13.07
CA THR A 168 6.63 3.14 11.96
C THR A 168 6.89 4.61 12.32
N SER A 169 8.08 5.10 11.98
CA SER A 169 8.44 6.51 12.10
C SER A 169 7.87 7.32 10.94
N ALA A 170 7.84 8.66 11.08
CA ALA A 170 7.45 9.57 10.01
C ALA A 170 8.27 9.43 8.72
N ASN A 171 9.45 8.80 8.79
CA ASN A 171 10.32 8.53 7.64
C ASN A 171 10.18 7.09 7.11
N GLY A 172 9.13 6.36 7.49
CA GLY A 172 8.87 5.00 7.01
C GLY A 172 9.75 3.90 7.61
N ARG A 173 10.60 4.21 8.60
CA ARG A 173 11.48 3.22 9.25
C ARG A 173 10.76 2.53 10.39
N THR A 174 10.96 1.21 10.51
CA THR A 174 10.44 0.44 11.64
C THR A 174 11.09 0.89 12.95
N ARG A 175 10.26 1.26 13.92
CA ARG A 175 10.69 1.64 15.27
C ARG A 175 10.79 0.39 16.15
N ILE A 176 11.92 -0.31 16.10
CA ILE A 176 12.15 -1.55 16.85
C ILE A 176 11.84 -1.36 18.34
N GLY A 177 12.25 -0.23 18.93
CA GLY A 177 11.95 0.10 20.33
C GLY A 177 10.44 0.22 20.63
N ALA A 178 9.62 0.71 19.68
CA ALA A 178 8.17 0.78 19.86
C ALA A 178 7.53 -0.62 19.78
N VAL A 179 8.02 -1.48 18.88
CA VAL A 179 7.59 -2.89 18.79
C VAL A 179 7.95 -3.62 20.09
N LEU A 180 9.20 -3.54 20.55
CA LEU A 180 9.66 -4.17 21.79
C LEU A 180 8.93 -3.60 23.01
N GLY A 181 8.70 -2.29 23.07
CA GLY A 181 7.94 -1.64 24.13
C GLY A 181 6.47 -2.09 24.18
N SER A 182 5.83 -2.33 23.03
CA SER A 182 4.47 -2.87 22.99
C SER A 182 4.40 -4.32 23.50
N LEU A 183 5.41 -5.13 23.19
CA LEU A 183 5.56 -6.49 23.71
C LEU A 183 5.82 -6.51 25.24
N ALA A 184 6.74 -5.67 25.71
CA ALA A 184 7.10 -5.59 27.13
C ALA A 184 5.95 -5.13 28.04
N ARG A 185 5.05 -4.26 27.53
CA ARG A 185 3.89 -3.78 28.31
C ARG A 185 2.80 -4.83 28.49
N ARG A 186 2.85 -5.96 27.77
CA ARG A 186 1.81 -7.01 27.78
C ARG A 186 2.41 -8.41 27.77
N PRO A 187 3.21 -8.77 28.80
CA PRO A 187 3.93 -10.04 28.82
C PRO A 187 3.02 -11.26 28.74
N LEU A 188 1.81 -11.19 29.30
CA LEU A 188 0.82 -12.28 29.25
C LEU A 188 0.24 -12.53 27.85
N ARG A 189 0.41 -11.60 26.90
CA ARG A 189 -0.04 -11.76 25.50
C ARG A 189 1.08 -12.15 24.54
N LEU A 190 2.31 -12.31 25.00
CA LEU A 190 3.46 -12.70 24.17
C LEU A 190 3.22 -14.00 23.37
N PRO A 191 2.63 -15.07 23.97
CA PRO A 191 2.38 -16.30 23.22
C PRO A 191 1.47 -16.13 22.00
N THR A 192 0.58 -15.15 22.02
CA THR A 192 -0.35 -14.87 20.92
C THR A 192 0.17 -13.78 19.98
N LEU A 193 0.86 -12.78 20.51
CA LEU A 193 1.37 -11.66 19.70
C LEU A 193 2.57 -12.04 18.82
N VAL A 194 3.51 -12.83 19.34
CA VAL A 194 4.71 -13.21 18.58
C VAL A 194 4.36 -14.00 17.32
N PRO A 195 3.53 -15.06 17.36
CA PRO A 195 3.09 -15.74 16.14
C PRO A 195 2.35 -14.83 15.16
N GLN A 196 1.51 -13.91 15.64
CA GLN A 196 0.80 -12.94 14.79
C GLN A 196 1.79 -12.00 14.06
N LEU A 197 2.80 -11.49 14.76
CA LEU A 197 3.84 -10.65 14.18
C LEU A 197 4.67 -11.38 13.11
N LEU A 198 5.04 -12.62 13.40
CA LEU A 198 5.78 -13.46 12.45
C LEU A 198 4.93 -13.79 11.22
N ALA A 199 3.65 -14.07 11.40
CA ALA A 199 2.72 -14.31 10.31
C ALA A 199 2.54 -13.06 9.44
N LEU A 200 2.30 -11.90 10.05
CA LEU A 200 2.18 -10.62 9.35
C LEU A 200 3.47 -10.29 8.57
N GLY A 201 4.64 -10.48 9.18
CA GLY A 201 5.93 -10.25 8.51
C GLY A 201 6.15 -11.15 7.30
N ARG A 202 5.80 -12.45 7.39
CA ARG A 202 5.88 -13.39 6.26
C ARG A 202 4.92 -13.00 5.14
N ARG A 203 3.66 -12.66 5.46
CA ARG A 203 2.65 -12.27 4.48
C ARG A 203 2.99 -10.95 3.80
N SER A 204 3.45 -9.96 4.56
CA SER A 204 3.95 -8.70 3.99
C SER A 204 5.15 -8.94 3.06
N GLY A 205 6.02 -9.91 3.40
CA GLY A 205 7.12 -10.33 2.52
C GLY A 205 6.62 -10.93 1.21
N ALA A 206 5.68 -11.87 1.27
CA ALA A 206 5.05 -12.48 0.09
C ALA A 206 4.27 -11.44 -0.74
N ALA A 207 3.54 -10.55 -0.07
CA ALA A 207 2.81 -9.45 -0.70
C ALA A 207 3.76 -8.53 -1.49
N MET A 208 4.91 -8.18 -0.93
CA MET A 208 5.90 -7.37 -1.64
C MET A 208 6.58 -8.11 -2.79
N GLN A 209 6.76 -9.43 -2.70
CA GLN A 209 7.21 -10.22 -3.83
C GLN A 209 6.19 -10.16 -4.98
N ALA A 210 4.90 -10.35 -4.68
CA ALA A 210 3.84 -10.21 -5.68
C ALA A 210 3.77 -8.80 -6.29
N VAL A 211 4.05 -7.75 -5.51
CA VAL A 211 4.17 -6.37 -6.02
C VAL A 211 5.35 -6.24 -6.99
N GLU A 212 6.51 -6.83 -6.67
CA GLU A 212 7.68 -6.86 -7.57
C GLU A 212 7.35 -7.54 -8.89
N ASP A 213 6.70 -8.71 -8.84
CA ASP A 213 6.27 -9.46 -10.02
C ASP A 213 5.32 -8.63 -10.88
N ALA A 214 4.29 -8.02 -10.27
CA ALA A 214 3.32 -7.16 -10.95
C ALA A 214 3.94 -5.89 -11.58
N LEU A 215 4.93 -5.29 -10.93
CA LEU A 215 5.73 -4.19 -11.48
C LEU A 215 6.54 -4.64 -12.69
N THR A 216 7.10 -5.84 -12.61
CA THR A 216 7.97 -6.43 -13.63
C THR A 216 7.20 -6.78 -14.91
N GLU A 217 6.00 -7.32 -14.79
CA GLU A 217 5.13 -7.67 -15.93
C GLU A 217 4.60 -6.45 -16.69
N ARG A 218 4.56 -5.29 -16.04
CA ARG A 218 3.99 -4.06 -16.59
C ARG A 218 5.01 -3.10 -17.19
N HIS A 219 6.26 -3.43 -17.11
CA HIS A 219 7.40 -2.64 -17.61
C HIS A 219 8.11 -3.36 -18.74
#